data_3acc5ad96c4e10ab3e7af08d9e7f49d4
#
_entry.id   3acc5ad96c4e10ab3e7af08d9e7f49d4
#
_cell.length_a   1.000
_cell.length_b   1.000
_cell.length_c   1.000
_cell.angle_alpha   90.00
_cell.angle_beta   90.00
_cell.angle_gamma   90.00
#
_symmetry.space_group_name_H-M   'P 1'
#
loop_
_entity.id
_entity.type
_entity.pdbx_description
1 polymer ?
#
loop_
_entity_poly.entity_id
_entity_poly.type
_entity_poly.pdbx_seq_one_letter_code
_entity_poly.pdbx_strand_id
1 'polypeptide(L)'
;MARTALAVIVTVGIVVAIIVGCGPKWGNGSALHQNEETAQSSNSQVSVTLPSYYMENMVFQRNQPLVVKGTVKSAHASEQIDASKLSATLTQGKMTASATAKIAKNGSFTCTLNAQKASLKPYSLQVRYDSKIVTELAKVYVGDVFVAAGQSNMELNYAQYYEGNNNAYNFGKGLVKKTDLPKPLVDKNVKFVIADHDVKNTDFPLANVNLNAGAWLNADSTNSLHLSYLTQQFALQLRAKHPNVPVGIIQTAWGGTPIRRHVRGGDIYANHIAPLKDFHVAGVLWYQGCDDAMNFATATEYESQMTALINQYRNVFGRKNLPFLYVQLARWPNYQYTQNVREAQRTTLGNTNLHDSSNVAMTVSLDTDKGTSALIHPLGKDILGARMAAQYLAMEDGTTVPNGPLIERARHTANGAIALSFRNGTASGLKAMQPNYSKTASAIAPNYKSVPKATPLSGISNIAAPTTTALQGFEVANYSGQWQAVNATIRGNQVLLTAADGSTLNDLNAMSQVRYLFSGNPKCASMLYNDFNLPASPFITIVE
;
A
#
# COMPACT_ATOMS: atom_id res chain seq x y z
N MET A 1 -9.79 -32.85 -63.11
CA MET A 1 -10.50 -33.00 -61.79
C MET A 1 -9.78 -32.16 -60.77
N ALA A 2 -10.28 -30.97 -60.58
CA ALA A 2 -9.72 -30.01 -59.63
C ALA A 2 -10.29 -30.29 -58.23
N ARG A 3 -9.45 -30.45 -57.21
CA ARG A 3 -9.85 -30.48 -55.79
C ARG A 3 -9.59 -29.10 -55.18
N THR A 4 -10.68 -28.41 -54.90
CA THR A 4 -10.72 -27.15 -54.19
C THR A 4 -10.46 -27.41 -52.70
N ALA A 5 -9.41 -26.84 -52.16
CA ALA A 5 -9.15 -26.83 -50.73
C ALA A 5 -9.84 -25.60 -50.12
N LEU A 6 -10.79 -25.84 -49.24
CA LEU A 6 -11.49 -24.81 -48.48
C LEU A 6 -10.64 -24.43 -47.24
N ALA A 7 -10.06 -23.26 -47.25
CA ALA A 7 -9.37 -22.71 -46.09
C ALA A 7 -10.40 -22.10 -45.12
N VAL A 8 -10.55 -22.70 -43.95
CA VAL A 8 -11.34 -22.13 -42.85
C VAL A 8 -10.45 -21.12 -42.12
N ILE A 9 -10.72 -19.85 -42.34
CA ILE A 9 -10.13 -18.76 -41.53
C ILE A 9 -10.91 -18.68 -40.22
N VAL A 10 -10.32 -19.15 -39.14
CA VAL A 10 -10.82 -18.91 -37.79
C VAL A 10 -10.36 -17.52 -37.37
N THR A 11 -11.27 -16.58 -37.50
CA THR A 11 -11.05 -15.23 -36.94
C THR A 11 -11.22 -15.31 -35.41
N VAL A 12 -10.13 -15.35 -34.69
CA VAL A 12 -10.13 -15.17 -33.25
C VAL A 12 -10.39 -13.68 -32.98
N GLY A 13 -11.62 -13.36 -32.67
CA GLY A 13 -12.00 -12.04 -32.22
C GLY A 13 -11.37 -11.77 -30.84
N ILE A 14 -10.31 -10.98 -30.82
CA ILE A 14 -9.80 -10.40 -29.59
C ILE A 14 -10.82 -9.35 -29.15
N VAL A 15 -11.65 -9.71 -28.18
CA VAL A 15 -12.45 -8.73 -27.45
C VAL A 15 -11.47 -7.98 -26.55
N VAL A 16 -10.91 -6.91 -27.05
CA VAL A 16 -10.26 -5.89 -26.21
C VAL A 16 -11.38 -5.20 -25.46
N ALA A 17 -11.65 -5.64 -24.24
CA ALA A 17 -12.46 -4.89 -23.33
C ALA A 17 -11.65 -3.63 -22.95
N ILE A 18 -11.87 -2.56 -23.70
CA ILE A 18 -11.47 -1.22 -23.28
C ILE A 18 -12.34 -0.93 -22.05
N ILE A 19 -11.79 -1.21 -20.88
CA ILE A 19 -12.35 -0.69 -19.63
C ILE A 19 -12.01 0.79 -19.61
N VAL A 20 -12.86 1.57 -20.26
CA VAL A 20 -12.93 3.00 -20.00
C VAL A 20 -13.20 3.13 -18.52
N GLY A 21 -12.28 3.76 -17.79
CA GLY A 21 -12.40 4.01 -16.36
C GLY A 21 -13.63 4.86 -16.06
N CYS A 22 -14.77 4.21 -15.90
CA CYS A 22 -15.94 4.78 -15.25
C CYS A 22 -15.80 4.51 -13.76
N GLY A 23 -15.05 5.38 -13.07
CA GLY A 23 -15.32 5.57 -11.67
C GLY A 23 -16.80 5.96 -11.52
N PRO A 24 -17.46 5.56 -10.43
CA PRO A 24 -18.84 5.96 -10.22
C PRO A 24 -18.92 7.49 -10.28
N LYS A 25 -19.64 8.02 -11.27
CA LYS A 25 -20.10 9.41 -11.21
C LYS A 25 -21.03 9.47 -10.02
N TRP A 26 -20.56 9.99 -8.93
CA TRP A 26 -21.37 10.42 -7.82
C TRP A 26 -22.38 11.40 -8.38
N GLY A 27 -23.67 11.19 -8.06
CA GLY A 27 -24.78 11.86 -8.67
C GLY A 27 -24.57 13.36 -8.82
N ASN A 28 -25.04 13.91 -9.92
CA ASN A 28 -25.09 15.34 -10.22
C ASN A 28 -25.81 16.11 -9.11
N GLY A 29 -25.11 16.38 -8.03
CA GLY A 29 -25.34 17.52 -7.20
C GLY A 29 -24.41 18.59 -7.69
N SER A 30 -24.85 19.38 -8.66
CA SER A 30 -24.23 20.64 -9.01
C SER A 30 -24.47 21.62 -7.84
N ALA A 31 -23.67 21.46 -6.81
CA ALA A 31 -23.29 22.54 -5.94
C ALA A 31 -21.82 22.82 -6.27
N LEU A 32 -21.59 23.76 -7.14
CA LEU A 32 -20.44 24.62 -7.09
C LEU A 32 -20.41 25.22 -5.67
N HIS A 33 -19.89 24.49 -4.71
CA HIS A 33 -19.36 25.11 -3.53
C HIS A 33 -18.11 25.83 -4.05
N GLN A 34 -18.31 27.08 -4.43
CA GLN A 34 -17.29 28.11 -4.26
C GLN A 34 -16.70 27.80 -2.90
N ASN A 35 -15.38 27.54 -2.85
CA ASN A 35 -14.64 27.58 -1.61
C ASN A 35 -15.11 28.82 -0.89
N GLU A 36 -15.87 28.68 0.20
CA GLU A 36 -16.01 29.75 1.14
C GLU A 36 -14.59 30.12 1.50
N GLU A 37 -14.18 31.26 1.01
CA GLU A 37 -12.94 31.91 1.43
C GLU A 37 -12.97 31.85 2.96
N THR A 38 -12.05 31.07 3.54
CA THR A 38 -11.81 31.09 4.99
C THR A 38 -11.76 32.55 5.36
N ALA A 39 -12.64 33.00 6.24
CA ALA A 39 -12.97 34.39 6.55
C ALA A 39 -11.71 35.25 6.51
N GLN A 40 -11.49 35.94 5.41
CA GLN A 40 -10.46 36.96 5.27
C GLN A 40 -10.90 38.14 6.11
N SER A 41 -10.12 38.45 7.13
CA SER A 41 -10.23 39.74 7.80
C SER A 41 -10.06 40.82 6.73
N SER A 42 -11.10 41.60 6.50
CA SER A 42 -11.24 42.60 5.42
C SER A 42 -10.24 43.78 5.48
N ASN A 43 -9.13 43.65 6.23
CA ASN A 43 -8.11 44.66 6.44
C ASN A 43 -6.67 44.09 6.47
N SER A 44 -6.40 42.95 5.84
CA SER A 44 -5.05 42.43 5.78
C SER A 44 -4.27 42.96 4.59
N GLN A 45 -3.02 43.42 4.81
CA GLN A 45 -2.08 43.90 3.77
C GLN A 45 -1.67 42.75 2.82
N VAL A 46 -1.94 41.49 3.18
CA VAL A 46 -1.56 40.31 2.41
C VAL A 46 -2.69 39.25 2.42
N SER A 47 -2.74 38.46 1.35
CA SER A 47 -3.54 37.25 1.28
C SER A 47 -2.62 36.01 1.31
N VAL A 48 -3.05 34.96 2.02
CA VAL A 48 -2.33 33.68 2.12
C VAL A 48 -3.22 32.58 1.59
N THR A 49 -2.65 31.73 0.73
CA THR A 49 -3.30 30.51 0.24
C THR A 49 -2.46 29.31 0.67
N LEU A 50 -3.06 28.39 1.41
CA LEU A 50 -2.46 27.10 1.77
C LEU A 50 -2.81 26.02 0.73
N PRO A 51 -1.99 24.96 0.57
CA PRO A 51 -2.35 23.80 -0.23
C PRO A 51 -3.69 23.19 0.22
N SER A 52 -4.44 22.60 -0.71
CA SER A 52 -5.80 22.10 -0.46
C SER A 52 -5.89 21.01 0.62
N TYR A 53 -4.80 20.31 0.92
CA TYR A 53 -4.78 19.32 2.00
C TYR A 53 -4.53 19.92 3.39
N TYR A 54 -4.26 21.23 3.50
CA TYR A 54 -4.28 21.95 4.77
C TYR A 54 -5.73 22.34 5.09
N MET A 55 -6.38 21.51 5.84
CA MET A 55 -7.79 21.66 6.21
C MET A 55 -8.01 21.30 7.67
N GLU A 56 -9.18 21.64 8.19
CA GLU A 56 -9.62 21.17 9.50
C GLU A 56 -9.45 19.65 9.64
N ASN A 57 -9.09 19.21 10.81
CA ASN A 57 -8.79 17.83 11.19
C ASN A 57 -7.54 17.22 10.56
N MET A 58 -6.72 17.95 9.79
CA MET A 58 -5.47 17.41 9.26
C MET A 58 -4.56 16.91 10.38
N VAL A 59 -3.72 15.92 10.04
CA VAL A 59 -2.72 15.37 10.96
C VAL A 59 -1.33 15.66 10.44
N PHE A 60 -0.48 16.29 11.25
CA PHE A 60 0.95 16.42 11.01
C PHE A 60 1.70 15.22 11.59
N GLN A 61 2.81 14.83 10.96
CA GLN A 61 3.66 13.75 11.46
C GLN A 61 4.34 14.16 12.78
N ARG A 62 4.15 13.34 13.83
CA ARG A 62 4.84 13.50 15.13
C ARG A 62 6.36 13.32 15.00
N ASN A 63 7.10 13.92 15.93
CA ASN A 63 8.56 13.77 16.06
C ASN A 63 9.34 14.17 14.80
N GLN A 64 8.73 14.94 13.91
CA GLN A 64 9.35 15.53 12.73
C GLN A 64 9.07 17.04 12.74
N PRO A 65 9.93 17.86 12.13
CA PRO A 65 9.61 19.28 11.92
C PRO A 65 8.27 19.42 11.19
N LEU A 66 7.42 20.34 11.63
CA LEU A 66 6.15 20.60 10.96
C LEU A 66 6.36 21.70 9.93
N VAL A 67 6.19 21.37 8.66
CA VAL A 67 6.33 22.30 7.55
C VAL A 67 4.97 22.90 7.24
N VAL A 68 4.82 24.20 7.36
CA VAL A 68 3.66 24.98 6.90
C VAL A 68 4.08 25.76 5.67
N LYS A 69 3.43 25.50 4.53
CA LYS A 69 3.77 26.13 3.24
C LYS A 69 2.54 26.65 2.52
N GLY A 70 2.74 27.58 1.63
CA GLY A 70 1.68 28.16 0.81
C GLY A 70 2.21 29.25 -0.10
N THR A 71 1.31 30.10 -0.57
CA THR A 71 1.64 31.33 -1.31
C THR A 71 1.12 32.53 -0.56
N VAL A 72 1.88 33.62 -0.61
CA VAL A 72 1.49 34.92 -0.06
C VAL A 72 1.52 35.96 -1.17
N LYS A 73 0.50 36.80 -1.23
CA LYS A 73 0.40 37.93 -2.18
C LYS A 73 0.11 39.21 -1.42
N SER A 74 0.76 40.32 -1.82
CA SER A 74 0.39 41.64 -1.30
C SER A 74 -0.98 42.06 -1.83
N ALA A 75 -1.74 42.78 -1.02
CA ALA A 75 -2.98 43.42 -1.45
C ALA A 75 -2.72 44.56 -2.47
N HIS A 76 -1.51 45.12 -2.44
CA HIS A 76 -1.07 46.18 -3.34
C HIS A 76 0.07 45.67 -4.24
N ALA A 77 -0.11 45.69 -5.55
CA ALA A 77 0.79 45.10 -6.55
C ALA A 77 2.25 45.63 -6.51
N SER A 78 2.49 46.79 -5.96
CA SER A 78 3.81 47.44 -5.86
C SER A 78 4.49 47.21 -4.50
N GLU A 79 3.81 46.62 -3.52
CA GLU A 79 4.34 46.46 -2.16
C GLU A 79 5.04 45.13 -1.99
N GLN A 80 6.31 45.20 -1.61
CA GLN A 80 7.10 43.99 -1.33
C GLN A 80 6.72 43.42 0.03
N ILE A 81 6.48 42.10 0.06
CA ILE A 81 6.13 41.39 1.28
C ILE A 81 7.37 41.22 2.17
N ASP A 82 7.30 41.72 3.39
CA ASP A 82 8.35 41.54 4.38
C ASP A 82 8.27 40.14 5.01
N ALA A 83 9.23 39.28 4.67
CA ALA A 83 9.29 37.91 5.18
C ALA A 83 9.39 37.82 6.71
N SER A 84 9.98 38.84 7.38
CA SER A 84 10.11 38.87 8.83
C SER A 84 8.76 39.00 9.54
N LYS A 85 7.76 39.53 8.87
CA LYS A 85 6.39 39.71 9.38
C LYS A 85 5.48 38.53 9.14
N LEU A 86 5.87 37.57 8.25
CA LEU A 86 5.08 36.35 8.00
C LEU A 86 5.55 35.22 8.89
N SER A 87 4.63 34.61 9.62
CA SER A 87 4.94 33.48 10.53
C SER A 87 3.81 32.47 10.58
N ALA A 88 4.14 31.24 10.92
CA ALA A 88 3.17 30.22 11.31
C ALA A 88 3.30 29.90 12.80
N THR A 89 2.16 29.73 13.47
CA THR A 89 2.08 29.44 14.90
C THR A 89 1.14 28.27 15.13
N LEU A 90 1.60 27.27 15.90
CA LEU A 90 0.82 26.13 16.34
C LEU A 90 0.62 26.23 17.86
N THR A 91 -0.63 26.25 18.31
CA THR A 91 -0.98 26.47 19.72
C THR A 91 -1.88 25.37 20.27
N GLN A 92 -1.58 24.89 21.47
CA GLN A 92 -2.45 24.00 22.25
C GLN A 92 -2.39 24.38 23.73
N GLY A 93 -3.45 24.94 24.26
CA GLY A 93 -3.46 25.49 25.64
C GLY A 93 -2.38 26.56 25.84
N LYS A 94 -1.43 26.31 26.74
CA LYS A 94 -0.29 27.21 26.99
C LYS A 94 0.93 26.94 26.12
N MET A 95 0.89 25.87 25.32
CA MET A 95 2.00 25.46 24.45
C MET A 95 1.88 26.17 23.11
N THR A 96 2.96 26.81 22.68
CA THR A 96 3.04 27.52 21.41
C THR A 96 4.36 27.20 20.73
N ALA A 97 4.31 26.80 19.46
CA ALA A 97 5.45 26.70 18.57
C ALA A 97 5.25 27.69 17.41
N SER A 98 6.27 28.48 17.08
CA SER A 98 6.20 29.49 16.04
C SER A 98 7.45 29.46 15.17
N ALA A 99 7.31 29.82 13.90
CA ALA A 99 8.41 29.96 12.96
C ALA A 99 8.12 31.08 11.94
N THR A 100 9.14 31.91 11.68
CA THR A 100 9.09 32.93 10.62
C THR A 100 9.22 32.29 9.24
N ALA A 101 8.56 32.86 8.26
CA ALA A 101 8.55 32.35 6.89
C ALA A 101 9.86 32.63 6.15
N LYS A 102 10.23 31.68 5.28
CA LYS A 102 11.12 31.93 4.14
C LYS A 102 10.25 32.12 2.91
N ILE A 103 10.35 33.27 2.24
CA ILE A 103 9.56 33.60 1.06
C ILE A 103 10.45 33.55 -0.18
N ALA A 104 10.05 32.82 -1.21
CA ALA A 104 10.70 32.80 -2.51
C ALA A 104 10.19 33.94 -3.42
N LYS A 105 10.93 34.25 -4.49
CA LYS A 105 10.60 35.34 -5.46
C LYS A 105 9.21 35.19 -6.09
N ASN A 106 8.68 33.97 -6.19
CA ASN A 106 7.36 33.69 -6.74
C ASN A 106 6.22 33.79 -5.71
N GLY A 107 6.50 34.28 -4.51
CA GLY A 107 5.53 34.38 -3.42
C GLY A 107 5.27 33.08 -2.65
N SER A 108 5.90 31.96 -3.02
CA SER A 108 5.80 30.75 -2.18
C SER A 108 6.53 30.95 -0.87
N PHE A 109 5.93 30.45 0.23
CA PHE A 109 6.54 30.55 1.55
C PHE A 109 6.61 29.20 2.24
N THR A 110 7.52 29.09 3.20
CA THR A 110 7.67 27.93 4.09
C THR A 110 8.03 28.40 5.50
N CYS A 111 7.26 27.92 6.48
CA CYS A 111 7.57 28.02 7.91
C CYS A 111 7.86 26.61 8.43
N THR A 112 8.99 26.41 9.10
CA THR A 112 9.37 25.12 9.67
C THR A 112 9.33 25.20 11.19
N LEU A 113 8.29 24.64 11.79
CA LEU A 113 8.11 24.61 13.23
C LEU A 113 8.85 23.40 13.83
N ASN A 114 9.24 23.52 15.10
CA ASN A 114 9.86 22.43 15.82
C ASN A 114 8.93 21.21 15.91
N ALA A 115 9.54 20.02 15.92
CA ALA A 115 8.84 18.75 16.06
C ALA A 115 7.94 18.74 17.31
N GLN A 116 6.75 18.21 17.18
CA GLN A 116 5.77 18.06 18.26
C GLN A 116 5.55 16.58 18.57
N LYS A 117 5.17 16.30 19.82
CA LYS A 117 4.70 14.97 20.25
C LYS A 117 3.25 14.75 19.83
N ALA A 118 2.86 13.48 19.70
CA ALA A 118 1.46 13.14 19.42
C ALA A 118 0.50 13.68 20.47
N SER A 119 -0.69 14.10 20.04
CA SER A 119 -1.75 14.57 20.93
C SER A 119 -3.13 14.26 20.36
N LEU A 120 -4.01 13.68 21.20
CA LEU A 120 -5.43 13.52 20.90
C LEU A 120 -6.22 14.82 20.98
N LYS A 121 -5.64 15.85 21.62
CA LYS A 121 -6.23 17.19 21.67
C LYS A 121 -5.81 17.96 20.42
N PRO A 122 -6.70 18.76 19.82
CA PRO A 122 -6.35 19.56 18.65
C PRO A 122 -5.42 20.71 19.01
N TYR A 123 -4.66 21.13 18.03
CA TYR A 123 -3.94 22.40 17.98
C TYR A 123 -4.71 23.38 17.08
N SER A 124 -4.54 24.69 17.32
CA SER A 124 -4.84 25.73 16.33
C SER A 124 -3.56 26.04 15.54
N LEU A 125 -3.65 26.02 14.23
CA LEU A 125 -2.60 26.48 13.31
C LEU A 125 -2.99 27.82 12.73
N GLN A 126 -2.18 28.85 12.99
CA GLN A 126 -2.40 30.20 12.48
C GLN A 126 -1.24 30.63 11.60
N VAL A 127 -1.52 31.23 10.46
CA VAL A 127 -0.55 32.01 9.70
C VAL A 127 -0.83 33.48 9.96
N ARG A 128 0.22 34.22 10.34
CA ARG A 128 0.13 35.63 10.77
C ARG A 128 1.02 36.49 9.91
N TYR A 129 0.56 37.70 9.62
CA TYR A 129 1.36 38.77 9.04
C TYR A 129 1.25 40.02 9.92
N ASP A 130 2.39 40.58 10.32
CA ASP A 130 2.47 41.69 11.25
C ASP A 130 1.61 41.50 12.52
N SER A 131 1.73 40.30 13.13
CA SER A 131 0.99 39.85 14.30
C SER A 131 -0.52 39.62 14.11
N LYS A 132 -1.11 39.97 12.96
CA LYS A 132 -2.52 39.72 12.63
C LYS A 132 -2.68 38.33 12.02
N ILE A 133 -3.75 37.62 12.38
CA ILE A 133 -4.10 36.33 11.78
C ILE A 133 -4.60 36.60 10.36
N VAL A 134 -3.99 35.96 9.37
CA VAL A 134 -4.39 36.02 7.94
C VAL A 134 -5.06 34.74 7.47
N THR A 135 -4.78 33.60 8.12
CA THR A 135 -5.53 32.35 7.96
C THR A 135 -5.37 31.47 9.19
N GLU A 136 -6.36 30.65 9.50
CA GLU A 136 -6.39 29.77 10.67
C GLU A 136 -7.06 28.44 10.33
N LEU A 137 -6.50 27.36 10.90
CA LEU A 137 -7.14 26.05 11.03
C LEU A 137 -7.30 25.79 12.53
N ALA A 138 -8.52 25.82 13.02
CA ALA A 138 -8.82 25.75 14.45
C ALA A 138 -8.53 24.37 15.05
N LYS A 139 -8.57 23.31 14.24
CA LYS A 139 -8.38 21.92 14.66
C LYS A 139 -7.43 21.19 13.74
N VAL A 140 -6.15 21.14 14.11
CA VAL A 140 -5.16 20.25 13.50
C VAL A 140 -4.59 19.31 14.55
N TYR A 141 -4.06 18.18 14.16
CA TYR A 141 -3.58 17.14 15.06
C TYR A 141 -2.12 16.82 14.77
N VAL A 142 -1.47 16.16 15.74
CA VAL A 142 -0.11 15.61 15.57
C VAL A 142 -0.17 14.13 15.91
N GLY A 143 0.25 13.28 14.97
CA GLY A 143 0.16 11.83 15.07
C GLY A 143 1.01 11.13 14.02
N ASP A 144 0.64 9.92 13.63
CA ASP A 144 1.30 9.18 12.56
C ASP A 144 0.52 9.30 11.26
N VAL A 145 1.18 9.75 10.20
CA VAL A 145 0.56 9.96 8.89
C VAL A 145 1.07 8.92 7.91
N PHE A 146 0.17 8.30 7.17
CA PHE A 146 0.50 7.33 6.13
C PHE A 146 -0.09 7.73 4.79
N VAL A 147 0.67 7.46 3.73
CA VAL A 147 0.15 7.53 2.35
C VAL A 147 -0.30 6.14 1.94
N ALA A 148 -1.56 5.99 1.56
CA ALA A 148 -2.11 4.76 1.00
C ALA A 148 -2.20 4.92 -0.52
N ALA A 149 -1.25 4.32 -1.23
CA ALA A 149 -1.08 4.46 -2.68
C ALA A 149 -1.16 3.10 -3.39
N GLY A 150 -1.39 3.13 -4.68
CA GLY A 150 -1.50 1.94 -5.52
C GLY A 150 -2.74 1.97 -6.40
N GLN A 151 -3.33 0.80 -6.63
CA GLN A 151 -4.50 0.67 -7.49
C GLN A 151 -5.74 0.18 -6.71
N SER A 152 -6.73 -0.32 -7.42
CA SER A 152 -8.04 -0.74 -6.88
C SER A 152 -7.95 -1.64 -5.64
N ASN A 153 -6.98 -2.54 -5.55
CA ASN A 153 -6.81 -3.38 -4.37
C ASN A 153 -6.39 -2.62 -3.10
N MET A 154 -5.76 -1.45 -3.24
CA MET A 154 -5.54 -0.51 -2.13
C MET A 154 -6.75 0.41 -1.96
N GLU A 155 -7.30 0.93 -3.05
CA GLU A 155 -8.40 1.88 -3.05
C GLU A 155 -9.70 1.32 -2.47
N LEU A 156 -9.95 0.04 -2.72
CA LEU A 156 -11.23 -0.61 -2.49
C LEU A 156 -11.75 -0.39 -1.08
N ASN A 157 -12.88 0.28 -1.01
CA ASN A 157 -13.55 0.62 0.23
C ASN A 157 -14.73 -0.31 0.54
N TYR A 158 -15.31 -0.10 1.68
CA TYR A 158 -16.38 -0.94 2.22
C TYR A 158 -17.65 -0.88 1.37
N ALA A 159 -18.02 0.32 0.93
CA ALA A 159 -19.22 0.54 0.11
C ALA A 159 -19.11 -0.16 -1.24
N GLN A 160 -17.92 -0.14 -1.87
CA GLN A 160 -17.70 -0.78 -3.17
C GLN A 160 -17.84 -2.30 -3.12
N TYR A 161 -17.58 -2.95 -1.99
CA TYR A 161 -17.74 -4.39 -1.87
C TYR A 161 -19.19 -4.84 -1.92
N TYR A 162 -20.12 -4.12 -1.32
CA TYR A 162 -21.51 -4.59 -1.20
C TYR A 162 -22.60 -3.62 -1.63
N GLU A 163 -22.34 -2.33 -1.73
CA GLU A 163 -23.29 -1.42 -2.39
C GLU A 163 -23.26 -1.57 -3.91
N GLY A 164 -22.30 -2.36 -4.38
CA GLY A 164 -21.99 -2.56 -5.77
C GLY A 164 -23.13 -3.14 -6.60
N ASN A 165 -24.12 -2.32 -6.87
CA ASN A 165 -24.84 -2.39 -8.12
C ASN A 165 -23.88 -2.23 -9.32
N ASN A 166 -22.64 -1.85 -9.07
CA ASN A 166 -21.58 -1.70 -10.04
C ASN A 166 -20.71 -2.94 -10.05
N ASN A 167 -21.01 -3.83 -10.96
CA ASN A 167 -20.28 -5.04 -11.33
C ASN A 167 -18.79 -4.85 -11.60
N ALA A 168 -18.27 -3.62 -11.65
CA ALA A 168 -16.86 -3.32 -11.93
C ALA A 168 -15.91 -3.84 -10.85
N TYR A 169 -16.34 -3.87 -9.58
CA TYR A 169 -15.50 -4.32 -8.48
C TYR A 169 -15.93 -5.67 -7.89
N ASN A 170 -17.18 -6.04 -8.08
CA ASN A 170 -17.75 -7.31 -7.63
C ASN A 170 -18.06 -8.20 -8.83
N PHE A 171 -17.05 -8.81 -9.44
CA PHE A 171 -17.19 -9.74 -10.56
C PHE A 171 -17.88 -11.06 -10.18
N GLY A 172 -18.33 -11.19 -8.96
CA GLY A 172 -19.04 -12.34 -8.45
C GLY A 172 -20.27 -11.91 -7.66
N LYS A 173 -21.31 -11.43 -8.33
CA LYS A 173 -22.58 -11.12 -7.68
C LYS A 173 -23.00 -12.30 -6.77
N GLY A 174 -23.07 -12.04 -5.47
CA GLY A 174 -23.37 -13.05 -4.46
C GLY A 174 -22.17 -13.78 -3.83
N LEU A 175 -20.93 -13.63 -4.32
CA LEU A 175 -19.75 -14.23 -3.69
C LEU A 175 -19.35 -13.53 -2.38
N VAL A 176 -19.62 -12.23 -2.27
CA VAL A 176 -19.34 -11.44 -1.07
C VAL A 176 -20.64 -10.90 -0.51
N LYS A 177 -20.89 -11.17 0.77
CA LYS A 177 -22.01 -10.63 1.53
C LYS A 177 -21.51 -9.56 2.50
N LYS A 178 -22.35 -8.62 2.90
CA LYS A 178 -22.04 -7.60 3.92
C LYS A 178 -21.49 -8.21 5.21
N THR A 179 -22.01 -9.38 5.59
CA THR A 179 -21.58 -10.14 6.78
C THR A 179 -20.19 -10.76 6.66
N ASP A 180 -19.64 -10.85 5.46
CA ASP A 180 -18.30 -11.39 5.22
C ASP A 180 -17.19 -10.34 5.49
N LEU A 181 -17.58 -9.08 5.63
CA LEU A 181 -16.67 -7.98 5.92
C LEU A 181 -16.68 -7.65 7.41
N PRO A 182 -15.53 -7.32 8.03
CA PRO A 182 -15.52 -6.72 9.35
C PRO A 182 -16.31 -5.41 9.35
N LYS A 183 -16.70 -4.96 10.53
CA LYS A 183 -17.37 -3.65 10.65
C LYS A 183 -16.41 -2.52 10.24
N PRO A 184 -16.91 -1.44 9.63
CA PRO A 184 -16.11 -0.24 9.38
C PRO A 184 -15.49 0.29 10.66
N LEU A 185 -14.29 0.84 10.55
CA LEU A 185 -13.58 1.44 11.66
C LEU A 185 -14.34 2.65 12.22
N VAL A 186 -14.57 2.66 13.52
CA VAL A 186 -15.11 3.81 14.23
C VAL A 186 -14.10 4.26 15.29
N ASP A 187 -13.29 5.26 14.94
CA ASP A 187 -12.34 5.91 15.85
C ASP A 187 -12.13 7.37 15.41
N LYS A 188 -12.67 8.32 16.18
CA LYS A 188 -12.52 9.76 15.93
C LYS A 188 -11.06 10.25 15.87
N ASN A 189 -10.11 9.44 16.32
CA ASN A 189 -8.68 9.74 16.27
C ASN A 189 -7.99 9.18 15.03
N VAL A 190 -8.72 8.52 14.15
CA VAL A 190 -8.28 8.21 12.78
C VAL A 190 -8.94 9.22 11.85
N LYS A 191 -8.11 9.91 11.07
CA LYS A 191 -8.54 10.95 10.13
C LYS A 191 -7.99 10.65 8.76
N PHE A 192 -8.72 11.03 7.70
CA PHE A 192 -8.28 10.72 6.36
C PHE A 192 -8.77 11.72 5.32
N VAL A 193 -8.04 11.77 4.22
CA VAL A 193 -8.45 12.41 2.97
C VAL A 193 -8.28 11.41 1.83
N ILE A 194 -9.08 11.57 0.78
CA ILE A 194 -9.04 10.73 -0.42
C ILE A 194 -8.80 11.65 -1.61
N ALA A 195 -7.74 11.38 -2.37
CA ALA A 195 -7.44 12.11 -3.58
C ALA A 195 -8.49 11.84 -4.65
N ASP A 196 -8.86 12.88 -5.38
CA ASP A 196 -9.76 12.77 -6.52
C ASP A 196 -9.09 12.02 -7.68
N HIS A 197 -9.89 11.37 -8.51
CA HIS A 197 -9.45 10.75 -9.77
C HIS A 197 -9.45 11.73 -10.95
N ASP A 198 -9.68 13.01 -10.70
CA ASP A 198 -9.61 14.06 -11.72
C ASP A 198 -8.17 14.55 -11.90
N VAL A 199 -7.58 14.22 -13.05
CA VAL A 199 -6.24 14.66 -13.45
C VAL A 199 -6.40 15.53 -14.69
N LYS A 200 -6.45 16.84 -14.48
CA LYS A 200 -6.72 17.83 -15.57
C LYS A 200 -5.48 18.16 -16.39
N ASN A 201 -4.29 18.04 -15.80
CA ASN A 201 -3.04 18.35 -16.46
C ASN A 201 -1.95 17.36 -16.06
N THR A 202 -1.51 16.54 -17.00
CA THR A 202 -0.50 15.50 -16.80
C THR A 202 0.94 15.99 -16.98
N ASP A 203 1.14 17.18 -17.56
CA ASP A 203 2.47 17.69 -17.93
C ASP A 203 3.16 18.41 -16.77
N PHE A 204 2.37 18.92 -15.81
CA PHE A 204 2.88 19.68 -14.67
C PHE A 204 2.26 19.23 -13.37
N PRO A 205 3.07 19.12 -12.27
CA PRO A 205 2.56 18.85 -10.95
C PRO A 205 1.56 19.94 -10.52
N LEU A 206 0.41 19.55 -9.97
CA LEU A 206 -0.51 20.48 -9.34
C LEU A 206 0.11 21.00 -8.04
N ALA A 207 -0.14 22.26 -7.72
CA ALA A 207 0.29 22.88 -6.47
C ALA A 207 -0.35 22.21 -5.24
N ASN A 208 -1.51 21.58 -5.44
CA ASN A 208 -2.31 20.95 -4.39
C ASN A 208 -2.72 19.54 -4.79
N VAL A 209 -2.99 18.70 -3.80
CA VAL A 209 -3.65 17.41 -4.00
C VAL A 209 -5.13 17.65 -4.28
N ASN A 210 -5.69 16.99 -5.29
CA ASN A 210 -7.13 16.99 -5.51
C ASN A 210 -7.80 16.09 -4.46
N LEU A 211 -8.78 16.63 -3.73
CA LEU A 211 -9.47 15.93 -2.65
C LEU A 211 -10.96 15.87 -2.95
N ASN A 212 -11.49 14.67 -3.06
CA ASN A 212 -12.91 14.46 -3.31
C ASN A 212 -13.79 14.65 -2.05
N ALA A 213 -13.20 14.57 -0.86
CA ALA A 213 -13.92 14.74 0.41
C ALA A 213 -14.01 16.21 0.87
N GLY A 214 -13.23 17.13 0.30
CA GLY A 214 -13.18 18.54 0.69
C GLY A 214 -12.64 18.83 2.10
N ALA A 215 -12.40 17.81 2.91
CA ALA A 215 -11.91 17.90 4.29
C ALA A 215 -11.23 16.61 4.73
N TRP A 216 -10.41 16.68 5.80
CA TRP A 216 -10.00 15.47 6.53
C TRP A 216 -11.19 14.96 7.34
N LEU A 217 -11.67 13.78 6.99
CA LEU A 217 -12.81 13.13 7.63
C LEU A 217 -12.37 12.35 8.86
N ASN A 218 -13.22 12.28 9.87
CA ASN A 218 -13.02 11.33 10.97
C ASN A 218 -13.51 9.95 10.53
N ALA A 219 -12.82 8.89 10.97
CA ALA A 219 -13.32 7.54 10.80
C ALA A 219 -14.52 7.31 11.74
N ASP A 220 -15.70 7.47 11.20
CA ASP A 220 -16.98 7.18 11.84
C ASP A 220 -17.75 6.12 11.04
N SER A 221 -18.96 5.78 11.47
CA SER A 221 -19.76 4.73 10.82
C SER A 221 -20.16 5.03 9.37
N THR A 222 -20.15 6.30 8.97
CA THR A 222 -20.51 6.76 7.63
C THR A 222 -19.27 6.99 6.78
N ASN A 223 -18.34 7.81 7.27
CA ASN A 223 -17.15 8.20 6.51
C ASN A 223 -16.23 6.99 6.22
N SER A 224 -16.09 6.07 7.16
CA SER A 224 -15.26 4.87 6.99
C SER A 224 -15.77 3.91 5.91
N LEU A 225 -17.02 4.05 5.46
CA LEU A 225 -17.50 3.30 4.30
C LEU A 225 -16.70 3.63 3.02
N HIS A 226 -16.10 4.80 2.95
CA HIS A 226 -15.37 5.31 1.79
C HIS A 226 -13.84 5.20 1.91
N LEU A 227 -13.30 4.96 3.11
CA LEU A 227 -11.87 4.73 3.30
C LEU A 227 -11.48 3.32 2.85
N SER A 228 -10.31 3.18 2.27
CA SER A 228 -9.70 1.87 1.97
C SER A 228 -9.89 0.86 3.10
N TYR A 229 -10.46 -0.30 2.76
CA TYR A 229 -10.71 -1.36 3.72
C TYR A 229 -9.39 -1.88 4.36
N LEU A 230 -8.34 -2.02 3.56
CA LEU A 230 -7.02 -2.41 4.05
C LEU A 230 -6.47 -1.40 5.06
N THR A 231 -6.55 -0.10 4.74
CA THR A 231 -6.02 0.95 5.61
C THR A 231 -6.80 1.11 6.92
N GLN A 232 -8.10 0.83 6.90
CA GLN A 232 -8.88 0.79 8.14
C GLN A 232 -8.32 -0.27 9.10
N GLN A 233 -8.01 -1.46 8.59
CA GLN A 233 -7.49 -2.56 9.40
C GLN A 233 -6.05 -2.30 9.87
N PHE A 234 -5.25 -1.65 9.03
CA PHE A 234 -3.92 -1.18 9.41
C PHE A 234 -4.02 -0.15 10.55
N ALA A 235 -4.84 0.90 10.39
CA ALA A 235 -5.03 1.94 11.40
C ALA A 235 -5.58 1.38 12.73
N LEU A 236 -6.46 0.39 12.66
CA LEU A 236 -7.00 -0.32 13.82
C LEU A 236 -5.88 -0.92 14.69
N GLN A 237 -4.93 -1.62 14.07
CA GLN A 237 -3.82 -2.25 14.80
C GLN A 237 -2.88 -1.20 15.41
N LEU A 238 -2.59 -0.12 14.69
CA LEU A 238 -1.79 0.99 15.21
C LEU A 238 -2.46 1.65 16.42
N ARG A 239 -3.76 1.92 16.33
CA ARG A 239 -4.54 2.51 17.42
C ARG A 239 -4.63 1.58 18.64
N ALA A 240 -4.68 0.27 18.43
CA ALA A 240 -4.64 -0.71 19.51
C ALA A 240 -3.30 -0.67 20.25
N LYS A 241 -2.17 -0.54 19.54
CA LYS A 241 -0.82 -0.45 20.10
C LYS A 241 -0.55 0.94 20.70
N HIS A 242 -0.95 2.00 20.03
CA HIS A 242 -0.69 3.40 20.38
C HIS A 242 -2.00 4.19 20.58
N PRO A 243 -2.76 3.94 21.66
CA PRO A 243 -4.09 4.53 21.86
C PRO A 243 -4.07 6.06 22.01
N ASN A 244 -2.92 6.65 22.33
CA ASN A 244 -2.75 8.09 22.51
C ASN A 244 -2.19 8.80 21.27
N VAL A 245 -2.02 8.10 20.14
CA VAL A 245 -1.48 8.67 18.91
C VAL A 245 -2.58 8.74 17.84
N PRO A 246 -2.95 9.92 17.36
CA PRO A 246 -3.82 10.04 16.17
C PRO A 246 -3.18 9.39 14.95
N VAL A 247 -4.01 8.86 14.04
CA VAL A 247 -3.57 8.33 12.75
C VAL A 247 -4.19 9.16 11.63
N GLY A 248 -3.35 9.64 10.71
CA GLY A 248 -3.75 10.32 9.48
C GLY A 248 -3.53 9.41 8.27
N ILE A 249 -4.49 9.32 7.36
CA ILE A 249 -4.37 8.59 6.09
C ILE A 249 -4.58 9.55 4.92
N ILE A 250 -3.61 9.61 4.02
CA ILE A 250 -3.73 10.27 2.71
C ILE A 250 -3.87 9.16 1.67
N GLN A 251 -5.08 8.93 1.19
CA GLN A 251 -5.35 7.89 0.20
C GLN A 251 -5.22 8.48 -1.20
N THR A 252 -4.21 8.01 -1.95
CA THR A 252 -3.93 8.41 -3.34
C THR A 252 -4.05 7.25 -4.32
N ALA A 253 -4.56 6.11 -3.87
CA ALA A 253 -4.76 4.93 -4.70
C ALA A 253 -5.80 5.20 -5.80
N TRP A 254 -5.56 4.64 -6.99
CA TRP A 254 -6.43 4.81 -8.16
C TRP A 254 -6.56 3.48 -8.92
N GLY A 255 -7.78 2.94 -9.00
CA GLY A 255 -8.08 1.67 -9.65
C GLY A 255 -7.77 1.66 -11.15
N GLY A 256 -7.37 0.49 -11.67
CA GLY A 256 -7.08 0.32 -13.10
C GLY A 256 -5.83 1.06 -13.57
N THR A 257 -4.80 1.16 -12.73
CA THR A 257 -3.60 1.95 -13.06
C THR A 257 -2.31 1.15 -12.98
N PRO A 258 -1.49 1.14 -14.04
CA PRO A 258 -0.15 0.55 -14.02
C PRO A 258 0.84 1.41 -13.24
N ILE A 259 1.92 0.77 -12.76
CA ILE A 259 2.93 1.43 -11.91
C ILE A 259 3.56 2.67 -12.56
N ARG A 260 3.70 2.70 -13.89
CA ARG A 260 4.25 3.84 -14.65
C ARG A 260 3.51 5.17 -14.42
N ARG A 261 2.21 5.14 -14.02
CA ARG A 261 1.45 6.34 -13.66
C ARG A 261 1.82 6.90 -12.28
N HIS A 262 2.43 6.09 -11.43
CA HIS A 262 2.76 6.41 -10.04
C HIS A 262 4.23 6.80 -9.82
N VAL A 263 5.07 6.71 -10.83
CA VAL A 263 6.46 7.14 -10.81
C VAL A 263 6.62 8.50 -11.48
N ARG A 264 7.79 9.15 -11.30
CA ARG A 264 8.08 10.44 -11.94
C ARG A 264 7.88 10.37 -13.45
N GLY A 265 7.11 11.31 -13.99
CA GLY A 265 6.64 11.34 -15.37
C GLY A 265 5.20 10.83 -15.53
N GLY A 266 4.66 10.13 -14.55
CA GLY A 266 3.27 9.72 -14.51
C GLY A 266 2.35 10.79 -13.92
N ASP A 267 1.11 10.76 -14.33
CA ASP A 267 0.09 11.73 -13.96
C ASP A 267 -0.32 11.63 -12.48
N ILE A 268 -0.44 10.42 -11.93
CA ILE A 268 -0.76 10.22 -10.51
C ILE A 268 0.38 10.71 -9.63
N TYR A 269 1.64 10.41 -10.00
CA TYR A 269 2.78 10.98 -9.29
C TYR A 269 2.74 12.51 -9.30
N ALA A 270 2.52 13.10 -10.46
CA ALA A 270 2.53 14.55 -10.63
C ALA A 270 1.42 15.25 -9.84
N ASN A 271 0.23 14.65 -9.80
CA ASN A 271 -0.95 15.30 -9.22
C ASN A 271 -1.21 14.91 -7.75
N HIS A 272 -0.78 13.72 -7.30
CA HIS A 272 -1.14 13.20 -5.98
C HIS A 272 0.05 13.02 -5.03
N ILE A 273 1.27 12.88 -5.55
CA ILE A 273 2.45 12.62 -4.73
C ILE A 273 3.39 13.82 -4.69
N ALA A 274 3.76 14.37 -5.84
CA ALA A 274 4.68 15.51 -5.91
C ALA A 274 4.19 16.75 -5.12
N PRO A 275 2.89 17.10 -5.08
CA PRO A 275 2.38 18.21 -4.27
C PRO A 275 2.60 18.01 -2.75
N LEU A 276 2.75 16.77 -2.28
CA LEU A 276 3.02 16.45 -0.88
C LEU A 276 4.51 16.62 -0.50
N LYS A 277 5.33 17.15 -1.41
CA LYS A 277 6.75 17.40 -1.13
C LYS A 277 6.92 18.15 0.19
N ASP A 278 7.84 17.66 1.03
CA ASP A 278 8.15 18.18 2.36
C ASP A 278 7.03 18.03 3.41
N PHE A 279 5.93 17.35 3.07
CA PHE A 279 4.95 16.91 4.07
C PHE A 279 5.42 15.58 4.66
N HIS A 280 5.90 15.62 5.91
CA HIS A 280 6.45 14.42 6.55
C HIS A 280 5.36 13.39 6.84
N VAL A 281 5.71 12.10 6.63
CA VAL A 281 4.83 10.96 6.88
C VAL A 281 5.59 9.86 7.64
N ALA A 282 4.84 8.98 8.31
CA ALA A 282 5.37 7.82 9.03
C ALA A 282 5.76 6.69 8.07
N GLY A 283 5.02 6.53 6.97
CA GLY A 283 5.27 5.47 6.01
C GLY A 283 4.32 5.51 4.81
N VAL A 284 4.59 4.62 3.86
CA VAL A 284 3.79 4.40 2.65
C VAL A 284 3.25 2.97 2.68
N LEU A 285 1.96 2.83 2.39
CA LEU A 285 1.27 1.57 2.17
C LEU A 285 1.00 1.45 0.66
N TRP A 286 1.43 0.34 0.06
CA TRP A 286 1.33 0.15 -1.38
C TRP A 286 0.68 -1.18 -1.74
N TYR A 287 -0.33 -1.16 -2.63
CA TYR A 287 -0.91 -2.37 -3.20
C TYR A 287 -1.29 -2.13 -4.66
N GLN A 288 -0.44 -2.62 -5.57
CA GLN A 288 -0.58 -2.43 -7.01
C GLN A 288 0.17 -3.56 -7.75
N GLY A 289 -0.02 -3.69 -9.06
CA GLY A 289 0.66 -4.61 -9.95
C GLY A 289 -0.28 -5.45 -10.82
N CYS A 290 -1.60 -5.42 -10.57
CA CYS A 290 -2.55 -6.20 -11.37
C CYS A 290 -2.55 -5.75 -12.83
N ASP A 291 -2.56 -4.44 -13.09
CA ASP A 291 -2.53 -3.91 -14.45
C ASP A 291 -1.23 -4.23 -15.18
N ASP A 292 -0.11 -4.24 -14.46
CA ASP A 292 1.20 -4.60 -15.02
C ASP A 292 1.31 -6.10 -15.32
N ALA A 293 0.50 -6.94 -14.64
CA ALA A 293 0.45 -8.39 -14.85
C ALA A 293 -0.29 -8.83 -16.13
N MET A 294 -0.93 -7.91 -16.84
CA MET A 294 -1.62 -8.21 -18.10
C MET A 294 -0.67 -8.32 -19.30
N ASN A 295 0.51 -7.72 -19.23
CA ASN A 295 1.46 -7.63 -20.33
C ASN A 295 2.86 -8.08 -19.90
N PHE A 296 3.56 -8.81 -20.76
CA PHE A 296 4.91 -9.32 -20.47
C PHE A 296 5.92 -8.20 -20.23
N ALA A 297 5.92 -7.18 -21.07
CA ALA A 297 6.88 -6.08 -20.96
C ALA A 297 6.72 -5.34 -19.62
N THR A 298 5.49 -4.96 -19.24
CA THR A 298 5.22 -4.27 -17.98
C THR A 298 5.52 -5.13 -16.75
N ALA A 299 5.23 -6.44 -16.82
CA ALA A 299 5.57 -7.38 -15.77
C ALA A 299 7.08 -7.53 -15.58
N THR A 300 7.85 -7.50 -16.68
CA THR A 300 9.32 -7.59 -16.66
C THR A 300 9.97 -6.31 -16.11
N GLU A 301 9.41 -5.15 -16.41
CA GLU A 301 9.90 -3.87 -15.94
C GLU A 301 9.51 -3.56 -14.48
N TYR A 302 8.60 -4.34 -13.90
CA TYR A 302 7.97 -4.01 -12.62
C TYR A 302 8.97 -3.82 -11.47
N GLU A 303 10.01 -4.66 -11.36
CA GLU A 303 11.02 -4.54 -10.30
C GLU A 303 11.76 -3.19 -10.36
N SER A 304 12.21 -2.79 -11.55
CA SER A 304 12.90 -1.52 -11.75
C SER A 304 12.00 -0.33 -11.46
N GLN A 305 10.73 -0.39 -11.90
CA GLN A 305 9.73 0.64 -11.64
C GLN A 305 9.40 0.73 -10.14
N MET A 306 9.25 -0.39 -9.45
CA MET A 306 8.98 -0.44 -8.01
C MET A 306 10.15 0.12 -7.20
N THR A 307 11.38 -0.21 -7.58
CA THR A 307 12.60 0.34 -6.97
C THR A 307 12.67 1.86 -7.15
N ALA A 308 12.41 2.35 -8.36
CA ALA A 308 12.36 3.78 -8.67
C ALA A 308 11.26 4.49 -7.85
N LEU A 309 10.08 3.89 -7.75
CA LEU A 309 8.94 4.41 -6.99
C LEU A 309 9.29 4.59 -5.51
N ILE A 310 9.87 3.58 -4.86
CA ILE A 310 10.26 3.64 -3.45
C ILE A 310 11.25 4.79 -3.24
N ASN A 311 12.30 4.87 -4.06
CA ASN A 311 13.31 5.92 -3.96
C ASN A 311 12.71 7.32 -4.18
N GLN A 312 11.82 7.46 -5.16
CA GLN A 312 11.17 8.74 -5.49
C GLN A 312 10.23 9.21 -4.37
N TYR A 313 9.42 8.31 -3.80
CA TYR A 313 8.55 8.66 -2.69
C TYR A 313 9.34 9.07 -1.45
N ARG A 314 10.42 8.36 -1.14
CA ARG A 314 11.34 8.74 -0.05
C ARG A 314 11.94 10.13 -0.26
N ASN A 315 12.28 10.49 -1.52
CA ASN A 315 12.74 11.83 -1.86
C ASN A 315 11.66 12.90 -1.67
N VAL A 316 10.42 12.63 -2.08
CA VAL A 316 9.28 13.56 -1.90
C VAL A 316 9.06 13.86 -0.42
N PHE A 317 9.08 12.83 0.42
CA PHE A 317 8.84 12.97 1.86
C PHE A 317 10.10 13.31 2.68
N GLY A 318 11.24 13.52 2.02
CA GLY A 318 12.48 13.97 2.65
C GLY A 318 13.12 12.98 3.63
N ARG A 319 12.81 11.67 3.50
CA ARG A 319 13.29 10.63 4.43
C ARG A 319 13.81 9.40 3.70
N LYS A 320 15.13 9.21 3.67
CA LYS A 320 15.80 8.12 2.94
C LYS A 320 15.37 6.72 3.40
N ASN A 321 15.13 6.54 4.70
CA ASN A 321 14.70 5.27 5.31
C ASN A 321 13.21 5.25 5.66
N LEU A 322 12.38 6.01 4.95
CA LEU A 322 10.92 6.00 5.16
C LEU A 322 10.38 4.57 5.04
N PRO A 323 9.62 4.07 6.02
CA PRO A 323 8.94 2.79 5.92
C PRO A 323 8.10 2.68 4.65
N PHE A 324 8.36 1.66 3.86
CA PHE A 324 7.63 1.36 2.65
C PHE A 324 7.14 -0.09 2.72
N LEU A 325 5.83 -0.25 2.91
CA LEU A 325 5.20 -1.54 3.07
C LEU A 325 4.33 -1.83 1.86
N TYR A 326 4.47 -3.01 1.27
CA TYR A 326 3.68 -3.36 0.12
C TYR A 326 3.13 -4.78 0.15
N VAL A 327 2.02 -4.97 -0.53
CA VAL A 327 1.37 -6.27 -0.67
C VAL A 327 1.83 -6.94 -1.96
N GLN A 328 2.30 -8.18 -1.86
CA GLN A 328 2.50 -9.04 -3.01
C GLN A 328 1.14 -9.45 -3.59
N LEU A 329 1.02 -9.47 -4.93
CA LEU A 329 -0.26 -9.71 -5.61
C LEU A 329 -0.96 -10.98 -5.13
N ALA A 330 -2.27 -10.87 -4.92
CA ALA A 330 -3.15 -11.99 -4.58
C ALA A 330 -3.25 -13.03 -5.72
N ARG A 331 -3.83 -14.18 -5.41
CA ARG A 331 -4.17 -15.20 -6.41
C ARG A 331 -5.17 -14.64 -7.41
N TRP A 332 -4.88 -14.78 -8.71
CA TRP A 332 -5.75 -14.35 -9.79
C TRP A 332 -5.48 -15.16 -11.06
N PRO A 333 -6.46 -15.86 -11.64
CA PRO A 333 -6.23 -16.76 -12.77
C PRO A 333 -6.14 -16.07 -14.13
N ASN A 334 -6.71 -14.85 -14.27
CA ASN A 334 -7.00 -14.30 -15.60
C ASN A 334 -5.90 -13.41 -16.18
N TYR A 335 -4.84 -13.08 -15.40
CA TYR A 335 -3.70 -12.34 -15.93
C TYR A 335 -2.48 -13.24 -16.04
N GLN A 336 -1.94 -13.31 -17.25
CA GLN A 336 -0.92 -14.28 -17.64
C GLN A 336 0.39 -14.11 -16.84
N TYR A 337 0.71 -12.91 -16.41
CA TYR A 337 1.99 -12.57 -15.78
C TYR A 337 1.89 -12.24 -14.30
N THR A 338 0.83 -12.63 -13.62
CA THR A 338 0.65 -12.38 -12.18
C THR A 338 1.81 -12.94 -11.36
N GLN A 339 2.31 -14.15 -11.68
CA GLN A 339 3.44 -14.77 -11.01
C GLN A 339 4.75 -14.01 -11.27
N ASN A 340 4.93 -13.40 -12.45
CA ASN A 340 6.10 -12.60 -12.79
C ASN A 340 6.14 -11.30 -11.99
N VAL A 341 5.00 -10.61 -11.86
CA VAL A 341 4.91 -9.41 -11.00
C VAL A 341 5.15 -9.75 -9.53
N ARG A 342 4.65 -10.90 -9.02
CA ARG A 342 4.97 -11.35 -7.65
C ARG A 342 6.46 -11.58 -7.47
N GLU A 343 7.13 -12.15 -8.47
CA GLU A 343 8.58 -12.34 -8.43
C GLU A 343 9.30 -11.00 -8.41
N ALA A 344 8.91 -10.07 -9.28
CA ALA A 344 9.44 -8.70 -9.29
C ALA A 344 9.25 -7.99 -7.93
N GLN A 345 8.09 -8.17 -7.29
CA GLN A 345 7.83 -7.67 -5.95
C GLN A 345 8.75 -8.31 -4.90
N ARG A 346 9.01 -9.61 -4.99
CA ARG A 346 9.92 -10.31 -4.09
C ARG A 346 11.37 -9.86 -4.27
N THR A 347 11.84 -9.74 -5.52
CA THR A 347 13.21 -9.35 -5.83
C THR A 347 13.50 -7.90 -5.48
N THR A 348 12.50 -7.02 -5.52
CA THR A 348 12.61 -5.64 -5.04
C THR A 348 13.15 -5.55 -3.60
N LEU A 349 12.83 -6.49 -2.70
CA LEU A 349 13.36 -6.51 -1.33
C LEU A 349 14.89 -6.63 -1.24
N GLY A 350 15.54 -7.12 -2.26
CA GLY A 350 17.00 -7.30 -2.32
C GLY A 350 17.66 -6.49 -3.44
N ASN A 351 16.92 -5.60 -4.08
CA ASN A 351 17.44 -4.84 -5.20
C ASN A 351 18.51 -3.84 -4.73
N THR A 352 19.71 -3.93 -5.32
CA THR A 352 20.86 -3.09 -4.97
C THR A 352 20.71 -1.62 -5.34
N ASN A 353 19.74 -1.30 -6.22
CA ASN A 353 19.40 0.07 -6.58
C ASN A 353 18.44 0.76 -5.58
N LEU A 354 17.95 0.06 -4.57
CA LEU A 354 17.34 0.72 -3.44
C LEU A 354 18.39 1.52 -2.69
N HIS A 355 18.16 2.83 -2.53
CA HIS A 355 19.10 3.69 -1.82
C HIS A 355 19.27 3.30 -0.34
N ASP A 356 18.23 2.69 0.22
CA ASP A 356 18.23 2.11 1.56
C ASP A 356 17.22 0.94 1.56
N SER A 357 17.72 -0.28 1.74
CA SER A 357 16.86 -1.48 1.83
C SER A 357 16.23 -1.67 3.21
N SER A 358 16.68 -0.92 4.22
CA SER A 358 16.02 -0.92 5.53
C SER A 358 14.60 -0.38 5.44
N ASN A 359 13.73 -0.81 6.33
CA ASN A 359 12.35 -0.35 6.38
C ASN A 359 11.54 -0.55 5.08
N VAL A 360 11.88 -1.58 4.30
CA VAL A 360 11.07 -2.08 3.19
C VAL A 360 10.56 -3.46 3.55
N ALA A 361 9.23 -3.67 3.49
CA ALA A 361 8.63 -4.95 3.79
C ALA A 361 7.54 -5.33 2.80
N MET A 362 7.44 -6.62 2.52
CA MET A 362 6.44 -7.21 1.65
C MET A 362 5.50 -8.13 2.44
N THR A 363 4.20 -7.93 2.28
CA THR A 363 3.17 -8.79 2.84
C THR A 363 2.70 -9.78 1.79
N VAL A 364 2.92 -11.07 2.03
CA VAL A 364 2.43 -12.15 1.17
C VAL A 364 0.91 -12.30 1.32
N SER A 365 0.19 -12.48 0.20
CA SER A 365 -1.27 -12.49 0.16
C SER A 365 -1.90 -13.82 -0.26
N LEU A 366 -1.12 -14.86 -0.57
CA LEU A 366 -1.63 -16.09 -1.17
C LEU A 366 -2.60 -16.87 -0.28
N ASP A 367 -2.51 -16.70 1.03
CA ASP A 367 -3.32 -17.39 2.04
C ASP A 367 -4.46 -16.52 2.59
N THR A 368 -4.67 -15.31 2.05
CA THR A 368 -5.55 -14.31 2.68
C THR A 368 -6.90 -14.13 1.98
N ASP A 369 -7.10 -14.68 0.80
CA ASP A 369 -8.28 -14.34 -0.03
C ASP A 369 -9.63 -14.86 0.46
N LYS A 370 -9.67 -15.62 1.54
CA LYS A 370 -10.91 -16.15 2.16
C LYS A 370 -11.79 -16.92 1.15
N GLY A 371 -11.16 -17.64 0.23
CA GLY A 371 -11.86 -18.43 -0.81
C GLY A 371 -12.42 -17.61 -1.96
N THR A 372 -12.03 -16.36 -2.09
CA THR A 372 -12.51 -15.46 -3.15
C THR A 372 -11.47 -15.19 -4.24
N SER A 373 -10.56 -16.13 -4.51
CA SER A 373 -9.54 -16.01 -5.57
C SER A 373 -10.10 -15.89 -7.00
N ALA A 374 -11.40 -16.17 -7.18
CA ALA A 374 -12.12 -15.89 -8.42
C ALA A 374 -12.41 -14.39 -8.63
N LEU A 375 -12.19 -13.56 -7.63
CA LEU A 375 -12.31 -12.10 -7.70
C LEU A 375 -10.93 -11.46 -7.85
N ILE A 376 -10.81 -10.47 -8.74
CA ILE A 376 -9.60 -9.65 -8.83
C ILE A 376 -9.37 -8.82 -7.55
N HIS A 377 -10.45 -8.57 -6.82
CA HIS A 377 -10.46 -7.89 -5.52
C HIS A 377 -10.88 -8.86 -4.42
N PRO A 378 -10.00 -9.80 -4.00
CA PRO A 378 -10.38 -10.78 -3.00
C PRO A 378 -10.63 -10.15 -1.64
N LEU A 379 -11.39 -10.85 -0.81
CA LEU A 379 -11.51 -10.57 0.62
C LEU A 379 -10.12 -10.70 1.31
N GLY A 380 -10.08 -10.47 2.63
CA GLY A 380 -8.87 -10.69 3.42
C GLY A 380 -7.95 -9.49 3.55
N LYS A 381 -8.40 -8.32 3.14
CA LYS A 381 -7.67 -7.06 3.36
C LYS A 381 -7.52 -6.71 4.85
N ASP A 382 -8.36 -7.26 5.71
CA ASP A 382 -8.20 -7.22 7.16
C ASP A 382 -6.91 -7.94 7.61
N ILE A 383 -6.65 -9.12 7.05
CA ILE A 383 -5.42 -9.88 7.32
C ILE A 383 -4.20 -9.11 6.80
N LEU A 384 -4.29 -8.58 5.58
CA LEU A 384 -3.20 -7.81 4.97
C LEU A 384 -2.88 -6.54 5.76
N GLY A 385 -3.90 -5.77 6.14
CA GLY A 385 -3.73 -4.57 6.96
C GLY A 385 -3.09 -4.86 8.32
N ALA A 386 -3.49 -5.98 8.97
CA ALA A 386 -2.89 -6.40 10.24
C ALA A 386 -1.42 -6.83 10.08
N ARG A 387 -1.08 -7.56 9.01
CA ARG A 387 0.31 -7.94 8.71
C ARG A 387 1.19 -6.73 8.44
N MET A 388 0.72 -5.78 7.62
CA MET A 388 1.45 -4.54 7.35
C MET A 388 1.64 -3.71 8.64
N ALA A 389 0.65 -3.66 9.52
CA ALA A 389 0.77 -2.98 10.80
C ALA A 389 1.82 -3.64 11.71
N ALA A 390 1.86 -4.98 11.77
CA ALA A 390 2.88 -5.70 12.53
C ALA A 390 4.29 -5.42 11.99
N GLN A 391 4.46 -5.35 10.66
CA GLN A 391 5.72 -4.99 10.02
C GLN A 391 6.13 -3.54 10.36
N TYR A 392 5.20 -2.59 10.25
CA TYR A 392 5.47 -1.20 10.60
C TYR A 392 5.87 -1.03 12.07
N LEU A 393 5.11 -1.64 12.99
CA LEU A 393 5.39 -1.55 14.44
C LEU A 393 6.75 -2.15 14.78
N ALA A 394 7.14 -3.26 14.14
CA ALA A 394 8.47 -3.83 14.31
C ALA A 394 9.59 -2.89 13.82
N MET A 395 9.38 -2.20 12.69
CA MET A 395 10.31 -1.16 12.20
C MET A 395 10.41 0.03 13.18
N GLU A 396 9.28 0.45 13.73
CA GLU A 396 9.22 1.54 14.72
C GLU A 396 9.94 1.17 16.02
N ASP A 397 9.71 -0.05 16.51
CA ASP A 397 10.32 -0.59 17.73
C ASP A 397 11.79 -1.02 17.52
N GLY A 398 12.31 -1.01 16.29
CA GLY A 398 13.66 -1.48 15.95
C GLY A 398 13.86 -2.99 16.17
N THR A 399 12.78 -3.76 16.10
CA THR A 399 12.78 -5.22 16.27
C THR A 399 12.79 -5.95 14.92
N THR A 400 12.88 -7.27 14.94
CA THR A 400 12.84 -8.08 13.71
C THR A 400 11.49 -7.90 13.02
N VAL A 401 11.54 -7.41 11.78
CA VAL A 401 10.35 -7.22 10.94
C VAL A 401 9.78 -8.60 10.54
N PRO A 402 8.53 -8.91 10.89
CA PRO A 402 7.95 -10.21 10.57
C PRO A 402 7.76 -10.35 9.06
N ASN A 403 8.50 -11.28 8.47
CA ASN A 403 8.37 -11.72 7.08
C ASN A 403 8.19 -13.23 7.05
N GLY A 404 7.48 -13.76 6.05
CA GLY A 404 7.50 -15.17 5.73
C GLY A 404 8.85 -15.61 5.16
N PRO A 405 9.11 -16.91 4.98
CA PRO A 405 10.34 -17.41 4.40
C PRO A 405 10.61 -16.77 3.02
N LEU A 406 11.77 -16.12 2.87
CA LEU A 406 12.25 -15.49 1.63
C LEU A 406 13.42 -16.29 1.10
N ILE A 407 13.28 -16.91 -0.08
CA ILE A 407 14.37 -17.66 -0.69
C ILE A 407 15.66 -16.82 -0.83
N GLU A 408 16.78 -17.39 -0.47
CA GLU A 408 18.11 -16.82 -0.67
C GLU A 408 18.84 -17.54 -1.80
N ARG A 409 18.88 -18.88 -1.73
CA ARG A 409 19.56 -19.70 -2.76
C ARG A 409 19.05 -21.13 -2.80
N ALA A 410 19.25 -21.78 -3.93
CA ALA A 410 19.06 -23.21 -4.13
C ALA A 410 20.39 -23.84 -4.54
N ARG A 411 20.77 -24.96 -3.93
CA ARG A 411 22.05 -25.65 -4.20
C ARG A 411 21.87 -27.14 -4.32
N HIS A 412 22.61 -27.74 -5.26
CA HIS A 412 22.77 -29.19 -5.29
C HIS A 412 23.47 -29.70 -4.03
N THR A 413 23.03 -30.84 -3.54
CA THR A 413 23.68 -31.56 -2.44
C THR A 413 24.43 -32.77 -2.97
N ALA A 414 25.46 -33.24 -2.22
CA ALA A 414 26.21 -34.46 -2.59
C ALA A 414 25.34 -35.70 -2.75
N ASN A 415 24.16 -35.73 -2.12
CA ASN A 415 23.24 -36.88 -2.14
C ASN A 415 22.15 -36.78 -3.21
N GLY A 416 22.31 -35.93 -4.21
CA GLY A 416 21.39 -35.83 -5.33
C GLY A 416 20.07 -35.13 -5.04
N ALA A 417 20.03 -34.30 -4.03
CA ALA A 417 18.90 -33.44 -3.70
C ALA A 417 19.22 -31.95 -3.98
N ILE A 418 18.23 -31.07 -3.89
CA ILE A 418 18.44 -29.62 -3.92
C ILE A 418 18.04 -29.05 -2.55
N ALA A 419 18.97 -28.34 -1.91
CA ALA A 419 18.72 -27.64 -0.64
C ALA A 419 18.34 -26.20 -0.90
N LEU A 420 17.23 -25.77 -0.33
CA LEU A 420 16.74 -24.38 -0.36
C LEU A 420 17.10 -23.71 0.96
N SER A 421 17.85 -22.62 0.89
CA SER A 421 18.18 -21.76 2.01
C SER A 421 17.42 -20.43 1.89
N PHE A 422 17.03 -19.89 3.03
CA PHE A 422 16.23 -18.67 3.11
C PHE A 422 17.02 -17.54 3.78
N ARG A 423 16.66 -16.31 3.51
CA ARG A 423 17.28 -15.13 4.12
C ARG A 423 17.25 -15.22 5.64
N ASN A 424 18.33 -14.78 6.25
CA ASN A 424 18.46 -14.78 7.70
C ASN A 424 17.28 -14.07 8.37
N GLY A 425 16.79 -14.62 9.48
CA GLY A 425 15.64 -14.11 10.23
C GLY A 425 14.27 -14.42 9.61
N THR A 426 14.19 -15.11 8.45
CA THR A 426 12.89 -15.42 7.82
C THR A 426 12.52 -16.91 7.85
N ALA A 427 13.41 -17.80 8.28
CA ALA A 427 13.22 -19.24 8.23
C ALA A 427 13.29 -19.94 9.60
N SER A 428 13.10 -19.22 10.69
CA SER A 428 13.00 -19.84 12.01
C SER A 428 11.68 -20.61 12.12
N GLY A 429 11.74 -21.83 12.67
CA GLY A 429 10.54 -22.65 12.92
C GLY A 429 9.75 -22.98 11.67
N LEU A 430 10.42 -23.35 10.57
CA LEU A 430 9.74 -23.77 9.34
C LEU A 430 8.76 -24.89 9.61
N LYS A 431 7.57 -24.80 9.04
CA LYS A 431 6.48 -25.76 9.21
C LYS A 431 5.56 -25.81 8.01
N ALA A 432 4.92 -26.96 7.81
CA ALA A 432 3.85 -27.13 6.84
C ALA A 432 2.53 -26.71 7.49
N MET A 433 1.79 -25.83 6.84
CA MET A 433 0.47 -25.38 7.29
C MET A 433 -0.54 -25.39 6.16
N GLN A 434 -1.77 -25.71 6.49
CA GLN A 434 -2.92 -25.62 5.60
C GLN A 434 -3.57 -24.25 5.76
N PRO A 435 -3.60 -23.41 4.70
CA PRO A 435 -4.31 -22.14 4.73
C PRO A 435 -5.81 -22.32 4.95
N ASN A 436 -6.40 -21.43 5.72
CA ASN A 436 -7.84 -21.37 5.93
C ASN A 436 -8.46 -20.40 4.93
N TYR A 437 -9.03 -20.92 3.87
CA TYR A 437 -9.71 -20.14 2.86
C TYR A 437 -11.21 -19.90 3.15
N SER A 438 -11.66 -20.13 4.37
CA SER A 438 -13.03 -19.76 4.75
C SER A 438 -13.19 -18.25 4.91
N LYS A 439 -14.40 -17.74 4.72
CA LYS A 439 -14.71 -16.32 4.94
C LYS A 439 -14.56 -15.88 6.39
N THR A 440 -14.50 -16.84 7.33
CA THR A 440 -14.29 -16.60 8.76
C THR A 440 -12.83 -16.49 9.15
N ALA A 441 -11.87 -16.75 8.24
CA ALA A 441 -10.45 -16.54 8.50
C ALA A 441 -10.21 -15.06 8.87
N SER A 442 -9.53 -14.79 9.97
CA SER A 442 -9.30 -13.45 10.48
C SER A 442 -8.00 -13.36 11.25
N ALA A 443 -7.31 -12.26 11.09
CA ALA A 443 -6.16 -11.88 11.91
C ALA A 443 -6.55 -11.06 13.15
N ILE A 444 -7.84 -10.76 13.32
CA ILE A 444 -8.38 -9.92 14.39
C ILE A 444 -9.25 -10.78 15.29
N ALA A 445 -9.19 -10.50 16.60
CA ALA A 445 -10.01 -11.22 17.57
C ALA A 445 -11.51 -11.16 17.20
N PRO A 446 -12.23 -12.31 17.22
CA PRO A 446 -13.64 -12.36 16.82
C PRO A 446 -14.55 -11.41 17.61
N ASN A 447 -14.19 -11.10 18.86
CA ASN A 447 -14.94 -10.24 19.78
C ASN A 447 -14.52 -8.76 19.71
N TYR A 448 -13.79 -8.37 18.67
CA TYR A 448 -13.44 -6.96 18.50
C TYR A 448 -14.70 -6.09 18.44
N LYS A 449 -14.83 -5.15 19.37
CA LYS A 449 -15.97 -4.22 19.47
C LYS A 449 -15.57 -2.75 19.32
N SER A 450 -14.34 -2.41 19.65
CA SER A 450 -13.84 -1.03 19.61
C SER A 450 -12.33 -0.96 19.64
N VAL A 451 -11.75 0.06 19.01
CA VAL A 451 -10.38 0.52 19.23
C VAL A 451 -10.33 1.16 20.63
N PRO A 452 -9.32 0.95 21.42
CA PRO A 452 -8.06 0.23 21.25
C PRO A 452 -8.07 -1.24 21.77
N LYS A 453 -9.21 -1.89 21.80
CA LYS A 453 -9.35 -3.26 22.32
C LYS A 453 -9.08 -4.35 21.25
N ALA A 454 -8.65 -3.95 20.04
CA ALA A 454 -8.24 -4.91 19.03
C ALA A 454 -7.05 -5.74 19.50
N THR A 455 -7.07 -7.02 19.19
CA THR A 455 -5.92 -7.91 19.46
C THR A 455 -5.04 -7.92 18.23
N PRO A 456 -3.75 -7.54 18.36
CA PRO A 456 -2.78 -7.64 17.26
C PRO A 456 -2.65 -9.07 16.73
N LEU A 457 -2.17 -9.20 15.48
CA LEU A 457 -2.02 -10.46 14.76
C LEU A 457 -1.23 -11.54 15.53
N SER A 458 -0.24 -11.15 16.33
CA SER A 458 0.68 -12.06 17.02
C SER A 458 0.03 -12.98 18.05
N GLY A 459 -1.22 -12.79 18.42
CA GLY A 459 -1.88 -13.58 19.45
C GLY A 459 -3.05 -14.43 18.97
N ILE A 460 -3.64 -14.11 17.81
CA ILE A 460 -4.88 -14.75 17.35
C ILE A 460 -4.85 -14.83 15.83
N SER A 461 -4.75 -16.04 15.31
CA SER A 461 -4.83 -16.29 13.87
C SER A 461 -5.49 -17.63 13.62
N ASN A 462 -6.59 -17.60 12.87
CA ASN A 462 -7.17 -18.80 12.25
C ASN A 462 -6.93 -18.81 10.74
N ILE A 463 -5.89 -18.11 10.26
CA ILE A 463 -5.55 -17.99 8.84
C ILE A 463 -5.00 -19.31 8.30
N ALA A 464 -4.28 -20.07 9.12
CA ALA A 464 -3.75 -21.39 8.76
C ALA A 464 -3.64 -22.29 9.99
N ALA A 465 -3.68 -23.58 9.76
CA ALA A 465 -3.50 -24.60 10.79
C ALA A 465 -2.35 -25.56 10.44
N PRO A 466 -1.62 -26.12 11.41
CA PRO A 466 -0.64 -27.18 11.17
C PRO A 466 -1.25 -28.34 10.39
N THR A 467 -0.48 -28.93 9.48
CA THR A 467 -0.91 -30.08 8.69
C THR A 467 0.18 -31.14 8.61
N THR A 468 -0.22 -32.41 8.53
CA THR A 468 0.66 -33.53 8.23
C THR A 468 0.81 -33.79 6.73
N THR A 469 0.04 -33.07 5.90
CA THR A 469 0.18 -33.15 4.44
C THR A 469 1.57 -32.64 4.06
N ALA A 470 2.28 -33.38 3.21
CA ALA A 470 3.59 -32.98 2.70
C ALA A 470 3.52 -31.60 2.02
N LEU A 471 4.61 -30.85 2.10
CA LEU A 471 4.74 -29.55 1.42
C LEU A 471 4.46 -29.72 -0.07
N GLN A 472 3.73 -28.78 -0.64
CA GLN A 472 3.32 -28.75 -2.04
C GLN A 472 3.82 -27.51 -2.76
N GLY A 473 3.75 -27.53 -4.10
CA GLY A 473 3.98 -26.37 -4.94
C GLY A 473 5.43 -26.12 -5.33
N PHE A 474 6.35 -27.08 -5.03
CA PHE A 474 7.73 -27.04 -5.50
C PHE A 474 7.87 -27.80 -6.81
N GLU A 475 8.59 -27.19 -7.76
CA GLU A 475 8.92 -27.78 -9.05
C GLU A 475 10.36 -27.43 -9.41
N VAL A 476 11.02 -28.31 -10.15
CA VAL A 476 12.37 -28.10 -10.70
C VAL A 476 12.34 -28.19 -12.22
N ALA A 477 13.19 -27.45 -12.89
CA ALA A 477 13.33 -27.51 -14.34
C ALA A 477 14.74 -27.89 -14.77
N ASN A 478 14.81 -28.66 -15.85
CA ASN A 478 16.05 -28.90 -16.58
C ASN A 478 16.40 -27.71 -17.50
N TYR A 479 17.58 -27.75 -18.12
CA TYR A 479 18.03 -26.71 -19.05
C TYR A 479 17.13 -26.55 -20.30
N SER A 480 16.33 -27.55 -20.64
CA SER A 480 15.32 -27.44 -21.70
C SER A 480 14.02 -26.78 -21.24
N GLY A 481 13.94 -26.34 -19.98
CA GLY A 481 12.77 -25.67 -19.42
C GLY A 481 11.60 -26.59 -19.09
N GLN A 482 11.83 -27.89 -19.01
CA GLN A 482 10.80 -28.85 -18.60
C GLN A 482 10.68 -28.88 -17.08
N TRP A 483 9.50 -28.53 -16.58
CA TRP A 483 9.18 -28.51 -15.16
C TRP A 483 8.64 -29.84 -14.69
N GLN A 484 9.11 -30.29 -13.54
CA GLN A 484 8.58 -31.48 -12.84
C GLN A 484 8.37 -31.20 -11.36
N ALA A 485 7.30 -31.78 -10.81
CA ALA A 485 7.02 -31.72 -9.37
C ALA A 485 8.05 -32.55 -8.60
N VAL A 486 8.38 -32.08 -7.40
CA VAL A 486 9.34 -32.73 -6.51
C VAL A 486 8.77 -32.89 -5.11
N ASN A 487 9.30 -33.84 -4.34
CA ASN A 487 9.03 -33.93 -2.92
C ASN A 487 9.82 -32.85 -2.16
N ALA A 488 9.21 -32.27 -1.13
CA ALA A 488 9.83 -31.23 -0.32
C ALA A 488 9.74 -31.62 1.17
N THR A 489 10.88 -31.59 1.86
CA THR A 489 10.99 -31.95 3.28
C THR A 489 11.70 -30.85 4.04
N ILE A 490 11.13 -30.44 5.18
CA ILE A 490 11.77 -29.45 6.07
C ILE A 490 12.92 -30.12 6.83
N ARG A 491 14.07 -29.47 6.84
CA ARG A 491 15.29 -29.86 7.57
C ARG A 491 15.85 -28.64 8.30
N GLY A 492 15.47 -28.46 9.57
CA GLY A 492 15.82 -27.25 10.32
C GLY A 492 15.28 -26.00 9.65
N ASN A 493 16.16 -25.08 9.26
CA ASN A 493 15.81 -23.83 8.58
C ASN A 493 15.92 -23.93 7.05
N GLN A 494 15.92 -25.13 6.49
CA GLN A 494 16.00 -25.40 5.06
C GLN A 494 14.85 -26.28 4.58
N VAL A 495 14.62 -26.28 3.27
CA VAL A 495 13.78 -27.25 2.60
C VAL A 495 14.65 -28.08 1.65
N LEU A 496 14.58 -29.38 1.77
CA LEU A 496 15.26 -30.32 0.88
C LEU A 496 14.28 -30.84 -0.16
N LEU A 497 14.65 -30.68 -1.43
CA LEU A 497 13.87 -31.19 -2.58
C LEU A 497 14.49 -32.48 -3.08
N THR A 498 13.65 -33.48 -3.33
CA THR A 498 14.03 -34.79 -3.90
C THR A 498 13.10 -35.16 -5.04
N ALA A 499 13.57 -35.96 -6.00
CA ALA A 499 12.75 -36.43 -7.09
C ALA A 499 11.54 -37.24 -6.57
N ALA A 500 10.40 -37.09 -7.23
CA ALA A 500 9.16 -37.77 -6.81
C ALA A 500 9.21 -39.29 -7.00
N ASP A 501 9.98 -39.76 -7.95
CA ASP A 501 10.18 -41.18 -8.29
C ASP A 501 11.34 -41.85 -7.54
N GLY A 502 11.99 -41.11 -6.63
CA GLY A 502 13.14 -41.60 -5.87
C GLY A 502 14.47 -41.56 -6.63
N SER A 503 14.50 -41.07 -7.87
CA SER A 503 15.75 -40.79 -8.61
C SER A 503 16.53 -39.64 -7.96
N THR A 504 17.75 -39.40 -8.43
CA THR A 504 18.54 -38.24 -7.96
C THR A 504 18.29 -37.02 -8.84
N LEU A 505 18.29 -35.85 -8.23
CA LEU A 505 18.24 -34.57 -8.96
C LEU A 505 19.64 -34.15 -9.50
N ASN A 506 20.71 -34.94 -9.20
CA ASN A 506 22.08 -34.72 -9.67
C ASN A 506 22.39 -35.28 -11.06
N ASP A 507 21.71 -36.36 -11.48
CA ASP A 507 21.83 -36.88 -12.86
C ASP A 507 21.35 -35.88 -13.90
N LEU A 508 20.86 -34.85 -13.38
CA LEU A 508 20.48 -33.66 -14.08
C LEU A 508 21.62 -32.66 -13.91
N ASN A 509 22.75 -32.88 -14.58
CA ASN A 509 23.61 -31.77 -15.00
C ASN A 509 22.76 -30.67 -15.65
N ALA A 510 21.47 -30.67 -15.33
CA ALA A 510 20.41 -30.10 -16.04
C ALA A 510 19.36 -29.45 -15.16
N MET A 511 19.26 -29.67 -13.84
CA MET A 511 18.33 -28.90 -13.03
C MET A 511 18.89 -27.53 -12.76
N SER A 512 18.38 -26.58 -13.55
CA SER A 512 18.89 -25.22 -13.57
C SER A 512 18.05 -24.28 -12.74
N GLN A 513 16.78 -24.64 -12.47
CA GLN A 513 15.84 -23.75 -11.78
C GLN A 513 14.93 -24.49 -10.81
N VAL A 514 14.55 -23.78 -9.75
CA VAL A 514 13.50 -24.17 -8.80
C VAL A 514 12.45 -23.07 -8.77
N ARG A 515 11.18 -23.47 -8.71
CA ARG A 515 10.07 -22.54 -8.42
C ARG A 515 9.16 -23.09 -7.32
N TYR A 516 8.51 -22.17 -6.62
CA TYR A 516 7.56 -22.45 -5.56
C TYR A 516 6.28 -21.65 -5.78
N LEU A 517 5.13 -22.33 -5.90
CA LEU A 517 3.81 -21.72 -6.12
C LEU A 517 3.79 -20.66 -7.24
N PHE A 518 4.59 -20.89 -8.29
CA PHE A 518 4.83 -19.93 -9.36
C PHE A 518 3.75 -20.06 -10.45
N SER A 519 2.54 -19.61 -10.15
CA SER A 519 1.43 -19.50 -11.09
C SER A 519 0.49 -18.36 -10.70
N GLY A 520 -0.38 -17.91 -11.63
CA GLY A 520 -1.32 -16.82 -11.34
C GLY A 520 -2.27 -17.13 -10.18
N ASN A 521 -2.77 -18.37 -10.11
CA ASN A 521 -3.69 -18.83 -9.07
C ASN A 521 -3.26 -20.19 -8.48
N PRO A 522 -2.13 -20.26 -7.77
CA PRO A 522 -1.66 -21.49 -7.19
C PRO A 522 -2.64 -21.99 -6.12
N LYS A 523 -2.96 -23.28 -6.18
CA LYS A 523 -3.76 -23.97 -5.16
C LYS A 523 -2.85 -24.93 -4.42
N CYS A 524 -2.89 -24.87 -3.09
CA CYS A 524 -2.04 -25.70 -2.27
C CYS A 524 -2.74 -26.00 -0.94
N ALA A 525 -2.78 -27.26 -0.57
CA ALA A 525 -3.32 -27.71 0.71
C ALA A 525 -2.27 -27.64 1.83
N SER A 526 -0.98 -27.55 1.48
CA SER A 526 0.12 -27.50 2.43
C SER A 526 1.18 -26.52 1.93
N MET A 527 1.32 -25.42 2.65
CA MET A 527 2.26 -24.34 2.33
C MET A 527 3.35 -24.24 3.39
N LEU A 528 4.50 -23.69 3.00
CA LEU A 528 5.62 -23.42 3.89
C LEU A 528 5.36 -22.14 4.69
N TYR A 529 5.47 -22.22 6.02
CA TYR A 529 5.37 -21.12 6.97
C TYR A 529 6.56 -21.11 7.93
N ASN A 530 6.76 -19.99 8.61
CA ASN A 530 7.73 -19.85 9.69
C ASN A 530 7.05 -19.69 11.07
N ASP A 531 7.83 -19.41 12.11
CA ASP A 531 7.36 -19.19 13.48
C ASP A 531 6.53 -17.91 13.67
N PHE A 532 6.64 -16.92 12.78
CA PHE A 532 5.73 -15.77 12.71
C PHE A 532 4.33 -16.14 12.20
N ASN A 533 4.09 -17.41 11.82
CA ASN A 533 2.87 -17.86 11.13
C ASN A 533 2.62 -17.08 9.81
N LEU A 534 3.69 -16.76 9.10
CA LEU A 534 3.64 -16.11 7.80
C LEU A 534 4.07 -17.07 6.70
N PRO A 535 3.36 -17.08 5.55
CA PRO A 535 3.66 -17.97 4.44
C PRO A 535 4.91 -17.54 3.68
N ALA A 536 5.62 -18.51 3.11
CA ALA A 536 6.70 -18.25 2.19
C ALA A 536 6.17 -17.51 0.95
N SER A 537 6.94 -16.51 0.48
CA SER A 537 6.69 -15.89 -0.80
C SER A 537 6.88 -16.88 -1.93
N PRO A 538 6.01 -16.91 -2.97
CA PRO A 538 6.32 -17.58 -4.23
C PRO A 538 7.63 -17.07 -4.82
N PHE A 539 8.33 -17.94 -5.53
CA PHE A 539 9.60 -17.57 -6.14
C PHE A 539 9.95 -18.44 -7.36
N ILE A 540 10.87 -17.96 -8.15
CA ILE A 540 11.68 -18.72 -9.09
C ILE A 540 13.15 -18.35 -8.87
N THR A 541 14.05 -19.34 -8.88
CA THR A 541 15.50 -19.13 -8.68
C THR A 541 16.32 -20.15 -9.44
N ILE A 542 17.56 -19.81 -9.74
CA ILE A 542 18.54 -20.74 -10.31
C ILE A 542 19.05 -21.69 -9.23
N VAL A 543 19.52 -22.87 -9.63
CA VAL A 543 20.24 -23.84 -8.79
C VAL A 543 21.73 -23.65 -9.00
N GLU A 544 22.47 -23.42 -7.89
CA GLU A 544 23.94 -23.28 -7.86
C GLU A 544 24.60 -24.65 -7.65
#